data_e4dbadc6df3a5e46c2a70481d4923cb4
#
_entry.id   e4dbadc6df3a5e46c2a70481d4923cb4
#
_cell.length_a   1.000
_cell.length_b   1.000
_cell.length_c   1.000
_cell.angle_alpha   90.00
_cell.angle_beta   90.00
_cell.angle_gamma   90.00
#
_symmetry.space_group_name_H-M   'P 1'
#
loop_
_entity.id
_entity.type
_entity.pdbx_description
1 polymer ?
#
loop_
_entity_poly.entity_id
_entity_poly.type
_entity_poly.pdbx_seq_one_letter_code
_entity_poly.pdbx_strand_id
1 'polypeptide(L)'
;MSMIRLYTLLSAFALCAMISCNTGHADDEGETTADVVTPVTVTTVSHGTMTDYIELNAISAYLLKAFVKSNATGYLNSENIQPGQYVQKGQALFAIKTKEAAALGNAINSLDSSFHFSGRNTIKSSSSGFITQLDHQSGDYVQDGEQLAIVTDKNSFVFLLDMPYELRPFMVNRKTIELTLPDGEILEGHIDQALPVMDSATQTLRMIIRVSPGHVIPENLIAKVRVVKNERTAAISLPKAAILTDETQTEFWVMKMTDSTTAVKVPVRKGIEANDRIEITSPSFSEKDRILISGNYGLADTAHVVIENK
;
A
#
# COMPACT_ATOMS: atom_id res chain seq x y z
N MET A 1 -52.24 -52.32 22.91
CA MET A 1 -52.12 -53.79 22.93
C MET A 1 -50.68 -54.08 23.37
N SER A 2 -50.70 -54.46 24.49
CA SER A 2 -50.43 -55.69 25.22
C SER A 2 -49.02 -55.70 25.72
N MET A 3 -48.85 -55.38 26.96
CA MET A 3 -48.83 -56.29 28.12
C MET A 3 -47.50 -57.01 28.21
N ILE A 4 -46.78 -56.69 29.30
CA ILE A 4 -46.84 -57.40 30.57
C ILE A 4 -45.92 -58.59 30.59
N ARG A 5 -45.12 -58.54 31.48
CA ARG A 5 -44.78 -59.39 32.64
C ARG A 5 -43.33 -59.85 32.66
N LEU A 6 -42.70 -60.07 33.64
CA LEU A 6 -42.97 -60.16 35.09
C LEU A 6 -41.74 -60.78 35.72
N TYR A 7 -41.36 -60.24 36.87
CA TYR A 7 -40.93 -60.97 38.08
C TYR A 7 -39.77 -61.96 38.03
N THR A 8 -38.83 -61.69 38.85
CA THR A 8 -38.49 -62.15 40.21
C THR A 8 -37.63 -63.39 40.25
N LEU A 9 -36.66 -63.36 41.03
CA LEU A 9 -36.35 -64.14 42.25
C LEU A 9 -34.84 -64.00 42.53
N LEU A 10 -34.48 -63.40 43.57
CA LEU A 10 -34.49 -63.72 44.99
C LEU A 10 -33.31 -64.58 45.40
N SER A 11 -32.67 -64.05 46.43
CA SER A 11 -32.06 -64.67 47.60
C SER A 11 -30.58 -65.09 47.42
N ALA A 12 -29.75 -64.42 48.11
CA ALA A 12 -29.35 -64.63 49.52
C ALA A 12 -28.30 -65.73 49.66
N PHE A 13 -27.18 -65.33 50.18
CA PHE A 13 -26.37 -66.06 51.20
C PHE A 13 -25.14 -65.19 51.46
N ALA A 14 -25.08 -64.44 52.51
CA ALA A 14 -24.63 -64.72 53.85
C ALA A 14 -23.12 -64.82 53.96
N LEU A 15 -22.56 -63.83 54.61
CA LEU A 15 -21.78 -63.83 55.83
C LEU A 15 -20.50 -64.68 55.84
N CYS A 16 -19.34 -63.99 55.82
CA CYS A 16 -18.24 -64.31 56.71
C CYS A 16 -17.36 -63.08 56.91
N ALA A 17 -17.43 -62.57 58.10
CA ALA A 17 -16.47 -61.61 58.65
C ALA A 17 -15.17 -62.33 58.97
N MET A 18 -14.06 -61.72 58.63
CA MET A 18 -12.83 -61.86 59.40
C MET A 18 -12.04 -60.58 59.37
N ILE A 19 -11.85 -60.07 60.50
CA ILE A 19 -11.00 -59.01 60.97
C ILE A 19 -9.55 -59.35 60.68
N SER A 20 -8.80 -58.46 60.01
CA SER A 20 -7.36 -58.37 60.21
C SER A 20 -6.94 -56.90 60.23
N CYS A 21 -6.72 -56.39 61.41
CA CYS A 21 -5.92 -55.17 61.61
C CYS A 21 -4.49 -55.45 61.17
N ASN A 22 -4.00 -54.64 60.26
CA ASN A 22 -2.56 -54.41 60.13
C ASN A 22 -2.31 -52.91 60.07
N THR A 23 -1.72 -52.38 61.11
CA THR A 23 -1.15 -51.06 61.24
C THR A 23 0.05 -50.99 60.30
N GLY A 24 -0.14 -50.28 59.17
CA GLY A 24 0.96 -49.93 58.28
C GLY A 24 1.00 -48.41 58.13
N HIS A 25 2.12 -47.85 58.41
CA HIS A 25 2.51 -46.46 58.30
C HIS A 25 1.90 -45.79 57.08
N ALA A 26 1.23 -44.65 57.27
CA ALA A 26 1.01 -43.66 56.26
C ALA A 26 2.36 -42.97 55.99
N ASP A 27 3.05 -43.41 54.96
CA ASP A 27 4.05 -42.58 54.30
C ASP A 27 3.28 -41.45 53.62
N ASP A 28 3.47 -40.26 54.15
CA ASP A 28 3.09 -38.97 53.58
C ASP A 28 3.93 -38.80 52.31
N GLU A 29 3.49 -39.42 51.20
CA GLU A 29 4.00 -39.07 49.88
C GLU A 29 3.51 -37.64 49.60
N GLY A 30 4.33 -36.67 50.02
CA GLY A 30 4.23 -35.31 49.54
C GLY A 30 4.20 -35.38 48.03
N GLU A 31 3.03 -35.03 47.46
CA GLU A 31 2.93 -34.66 46.02
C GLU A 31 4.00 -33.61 45.76
N THR A 32 5.17 -34.04 45.32
CA THR A 32 6.08 -33.18 44.59
C THR A 32 5.34 -32.82 43.31
N THR A 33 4.57 -31.73 43.36
CA THR A 33 4.16 -31.04 42.13
C THR A 33 5.43 -30.76 41.35
N ALA A 34 5.69 -31.60 40.34
CA ALA A 34 6.76 -31.34 39.40
C ALA A 34 6.53 -29.92 38.86
N ASP A 35 7.44 -29.03 39.19
CA ASP A 35 7.40 -27.64 38.72
C ASP A 35 7.45 -27.71 37.20
N VAL A 36 6.31 -27.51 36.55
CA VAL A 36 6.19 -27.60 35.09
C VAL A 36 6.90 -26.38 34.53
N VAL A 37 8.17 -26.58 34.21
CA VAL A 37 9.02 -25.54 33.65
C VAL A 37 8.72 -25.40 32.16
N THR A 38 8.18 -24.28 31.74
CA THR A 38 7.82 -24.02 30.34
C THR A 38 9.04 -23.50 29.57
N PRO A 39 9.38 -24.13 28.43
CA PRO A 39 10.43 -23.61 27.56
C PRO A 39 9.99 -22.33 26.87
N VAL A 40 10.84 -21.29 26.92
CA VAL A 40 10.53 -19.96 26.39
C VAL A 40 11.69 -19.37 25.62
N THR A 41 11.40 -18.49 24.67
CA THR A 41 12.40 -17.62 24.06
C THR A 41 12.20 -16.18 24.51
N VAL A 42 13.30 -15.43 24.58
CA VAL A 42 13.29 -14.06 25.09
C VAL A 42 13.82 -13.08 24.05
N THR A 43 13.39 -11.86 24.14
CA THR A 43 13.90 -10.70 23.38
C THR A 43 14.24 -9.56 24.32
N THR A 44 15.01 -8.62 23.82
CA THR A 44 15.26 -7.34 24.49
C THR A 44 14.38 -6.25 23.90
N VAL A 45 14.23 -5.18 24.65
CA VAL A 45 13.52 -3.98 24.23
C VAL A 45 14.34 -3.23 23.20
N SER A 46 13.72 -2.69 22.17
CA SER A 46 14.37 -1.88 21.15
C SER A 46 13.94 -0.42 21.27
N HIS A 47 14.90 0.47 21.14
CA HIS A 47 14.68 1.91 21.08
C HIS A 47 14.87 2.39 19.64
N GLY A 48 13.98 3.21 19.14
CA GLY A 48 14.08 3.70 17.77
C GLY A 48 12.89 4.54 17.34
N THR A 49 12.94 5.00 16.10
CA THR A 49 11.80 5.70 15.51
C THR A 49 10.72 4.70 15.12
N MET A 50 9.51 4.97 15.56
CA MET A 50 8.31 4.27 15.11
C MET A 50 7.38 5.24 14.39
N THR A 51 6.89 4.80 13.24
CA THR A 51 6.03 5.60 12.37
C THR A 51 4.78 4.81 12.02
N ASP A 52 3.63 5.36 12.39
CA ASP A 52 2.32 4.89 11.91
C ASP A 52 1.98 5.64 10.63
N TYR A 53 1.78 4.93 9.55
CA TYR A 53 1.45 5.51 8.24
C TYR A 53 0.38 4.70 7.53
N ILE A 54 -0.30 5.37 6.62
CA ILE A 54 -1.20 4.74 5.65
C ILE A 54 -0.54 4.82 4.27
N GLU A 55 -0.57 3.73 3.52
CA GLU A 55 -0.18 3.73 2.11
C GLU A 55 -1.39 4.02 1.24
N LEU A 56 -1.26 5.01 0.38
CA LEU A 56 -2.23 5.39 -0.64
C LEU A 56 -1.60 5.20 -2.01
N ASN A 57 -2.45 5.06 -3.03
CA ASN A 57 -2.01 4.98 -4.42
C ASN A 57 -2.14 6.34 -5.09
N ALA A 58 -1.07 6.75 -5.76
CA ALA A 58 -1.06 7.91 -6.65
C ALA A 58 -0.82 7.45 -8.08
N ILE A 59 -1.50 8.05 -9.04
CA ILE A 59 -1.45 7.67 -10.45
C ILE A 59 -0.73 8.77 -11.22
N SER A 60 0.27 8.39 -12.01
CA SER A 60 0.99 9.30 -12.89
C SER A 60 0.10 9.80 -14.02
N ALA A 61 0.17 11.08 -14.31
CA ALA A 61 -0.61 11.71 -15.36
C ALA A 61 0.11 12.92 -15.96
N TYR A 62 -0.24 13.24 -17.18
CA TYR A 62 0.11 14.52 -17.79
C TYR A 62 -1.13 15.39 -17.84
N LEU A 63 -1.06 16.56 -17.23
CA LEU A 63 -2.21 17.47 -17.14
C LEU A 63 -2.53 18.19 -18.44
N LEU A 64 -1.51 18.43 -19.29
CA LEU A 64 -1.68 19.19 -20.52
C LEU A 64 -1.49 18.27 -21.75
N LYS A 65 -2.57 18.11 -22.51
CA LYS A 65 -2.63 17.38 -23.75
C LYS A 65 -3.11 18.30 -24.86
N ALA A 66 -2.37 18.37 -25.96
CA ALA A 66 -2.74 19.11 -27.15
C ALA A 66 -3.29 18.14 -28.21
N PHE A 67 -4.55 18.35 -28.56
CA PHE A 67 -5.20 17.58 -29.62
C PHE A 67 -4.82 18.20 -30.97
N VAL A 68 -4.07 17.49 -31.77
CA VAL A 68 -3.73 17.88 -33.12
C VAL A 68 -4.88 17.47 -34.02
N LYS A 69 -5.56 18.47 -34.60
CA LYS A 69 -6.74 18.25 -35.43
C LYS A 69 -6.49 18.68 -36.87
N SER A 70 -7.19 18.03 -37.78
CA SER A 70 -7.24 18.45 -39.19
C SER A 70 -7.89 19.84 -39.29
N ASN A 71 -7.35 20.67 -40.18
CA ASN A 71 -7.87 22.00 -40.52
C ASN A 71 -8.41 22.07 -41.97
N ALA A 72 -8.58 20.92 -42.58
CA ALA A 72 -9.18 20.78 -43.93
C ALA A 72 -9.57 19.34 -44.20
N THR A 73 -10.46 19.12 -45.13
CA THR A 73 -10.82 17.80 -45.65
C THR A 73 -9.92 17.40 -46.80
N GLY A 74 -9.30 16.20 -46.74
CA GLY A 74 -8.41 15.74 -47.79
C GLY A 74 -7.60 14.52 -47.40
N TYR A 75 -6.61 14.22 -48.23
CA TYR A 75 -5.66 13.13 -48.00
C TYR A 75 -4.49 13.61 -47.11
N LEU A 76 -4.22 12.82 -46.08
CA LEU A 76 -3.17 13.09 -45.12
C LEU A 76 -1.81 12.61 -45.65
N ASN A 77 -0.79 13.42 -45.46
CA ASN A 77 0.60 13.02 -45.61
C ASN A 77 1.32 13.32 -44.28
N SER A 78 1.77 12.30 -43.57
CA SER A 78 2.49 12.48 -42.32
C SER A 78 3.98 12.68 -42.56
N GLU A 79 4.58 13.58 -41.79
CA GLU A 79 6.02 13.87 -41.86
C GLU A 79 6.82 12.92 -40.97
N ASN A 80 6.69 11.60 -41.22
CA ASN A 80 7.45 10.54 -40.56
C ASN A 80 7.40 10.61 -39.02
N ILE A 81 6.21 10.89 -38.47
CA ILE A 81 5.96 10.94 -37.02
C ILE A 81 5.54 9.57 -36.48
N GLN A 82 5.94 9.29 -35.22
CA GLN A 82 5.66 8.01 -34.58
C GLN A 82 5.19 8.24 -33.12
N PRO A 83 4.37 7.35 -32.58
CA PRO A 83 4.07 7.35 -31.15
C PRO A 83 5.35 7.24 -30.33
N GLY A 84 5.42 7.99 -29.21
CA GLY A 84 6.62 8.10 -28.36
C GLY A 84 7.65 9.14 -28.82
N GLN A 85 7.54 9.67 -30.04
CA GLN A 85 8.44 10.70 -30.54
C GLN A 85 8.21 12.05 -29.84
N TYR A 86 9.32 12.72 -29.49
CA TYR A 86 9.26 14.10 -28.98
C TYR A 86 9.16 15.10 -30.14
N VAL A 87 8.25 16.05 -30.05
CA VAL A 87 8.03 17.12 -31.01
C VAL A 87 8.08 18.48 -30.34
N GLN A 88 8.48 19.49 -31.11
CA GLN A 88 8.53 20.87 -30.64
C GLN A 88 7.28 21.65 -31.07
N LYS A 89 6.93 22.67 -30.29
CA LYS A 89 5.89 23.62 -30.67
C LYS A 89 6.23 24.25 -32.02
N GLY A 90 5.25 24.25 -32.94
CA GLY A 90 5.43 24.75 -34.32
C GLY A 90 6.04 23.78 -35.32
N GLN A 91 6.48 22.61 -34.86
CA GLN A 91 6.98 21.54 -35.77
C GLN A 91 5.82 21.05 -36.64
N ALA A 92 6.09 20.89 -37.95
CA ALA A 92 5.14 20.28 -38.87
C ALA A 92 4.97 18.79 -38.53
N LEU A 93 3.74 18.34 -38.42
CA LEU A 93 3.39 16.96 -38.12
C LEU A 93 2.70 16.28 -39.30
N PHE A 94 1.81 17.01 -39.95
CA PHE A 94 1.04 16.50 -41.07
C PHE A 94 0.93 17.56 -42.17
N ALA A 95 0.67 17.12 -43.37
CA ALA A 95 0.27 17.93 -44.49
C ALA A 95 -1.00 17.34 -45.11
N ILE A 96 -2.01 18.16 -45.37
CA ILE A 96 -3.23 17.74 -46.07
C ILE A 96 -3.22 18.25 -47.46
N LYS A 97 -3.54 17.37 -48.41
CA LYS A 97 -3.80 17.73 -49.78
C LYS A 97 -5.28 17.59 -50.08
N THR A 98 -5.97 18.73 -50.28
CA THR A 98 -7.39 18.71 -50.64
C THR A 98 -7.59 18.28 -52.09
N LYS A 99 -8.78 17.78 -52.43
CA LYS A 99 -9.10 17.39 -53.83
C LYS A 99 -9.03 18.60 -54.79
N GLU A 100 -9.51 19.75 -54.31
CA GLU A 100 -9.49 21.01 -55.05
C GLU A 100 -8.08 21.49 -55.30
N ALA A 101 -7.23 21.42 -54.28
CA ALA A 101 -5.80 21.76 -54.42
C ALA A 101 -5.06 20.82 -55.36
N ALA A 102 -5.43 19.54 -55.38
CA ALA A 102 -4.85 18.57 -56.32
C ALA A 102 -5.24 18.89 -57.78
N ALA A 103 -6.49 19.27 -58.01
CA ALA A 103 -7.00 19.62 -59.36
C ALA A 103 -6.44 20.98 -59.83
N LEU A 104 -6.47 22.02 -58.99
CA LEU A 104 -5.99 23.36 -59.33
C LEU A 104 -4.47 23.42 -59.46
N GLY A 105 -3.71 22.71 -58.62
CA GLY A 105 -2.27 22.72 -58.65
C GLY A 105 -1.70 22.23 -60.00
N ASN A 106 -2.30 21.20 -60.56
CA ASN A 106 -1.89 20.70 -61.89
C ASN A 106 -2.21 21.70 -63.00
N ALA A 107 -3.33 22.39 -62.94
CA ALA A 107 -3.72 23.38 -63.94
C ALA A 107 -2.87 24.68 -63.83
N ILE A 108 -2.62 25.20 -62.64
CA ILE A 108 -1.82 26.40 -62.41
C ILE A 108 -0.37 26.18 -62.76
N ASN A 109 0.23 25.07 -62.34
CA ASN A 109 1.62 24.72 -62.66
C ASN A 109 1.86 24.42 -64.12
N SER A 110 0.80 24.08 -64.88
CA SER A 110 0.88 23.91 -66.35
C SER A 110 0.78 25.23 -67.13
N LEU A 111 0.16 26.25 -66.52
CA LEU A 111 0.01 27.59 -67.13
C LEU A 111 1.23 28.49 -66.88
N ASP A 112 1.83 28.36 -65.70
CA ASP A 112 3.05 29.12 -65.34
C ASP A 112 3.93 28.30 -64.42
N SER A 113 5.08 27.84 -64.95
CA SER A 113 6.06 27.04 -64.22
C SER A 113 6.81 27.78 -63.12
N SER A 114 6.68 29.12 -63.08
CA SER A 114 7.22 29.95 -62.00
C SER A 114 6.32 29.92 -60.75
N PHE A 115 5.06 29.52 -60.87
CA PHE A 115 4.07 29.49 -59.81
C PHE A 115 4.03 28.10 -59.17
N HIS A 116 4.70 27.96 -58.00
CA HIS A 116 4.74 26.67 -57.27
C HIS A 116 3.55 26.60 -56.29
N PHE A 117 2.35 26.35 -56.80
CA PHE A 117 1.20 26.08 -55.97
C PHE A 117 1.24 24.63 -55.44
N SER A 118 1.64 24.44 -54.21
CA SER A 118 1.73 23.11 -53.60
C SER A 118 0.38 22.53 -53.18
N GLY A 119 -0.60 23.40 -52.90
CA GLY A 119 -1.92 23.01 -52.38
C GLY A 119 -1.89 22.19 -51.10
N ARG A 120 -0.78 22.29 -50.39
CA ARG A 120 -0.58 21.58 -49.12
C ARG A 120 -0.93 22.49 -47.94
N ASN A 121 -1.79 22.01 -47.09
CA ASN A 121 -2.09 22.64 -45.82
C ASN A 121 -1.30 21.92 -44.70
N THR A 122 -0.39 22.64 -44.04
CA THR A 122 0.48 22.05 -43.01
C THR A 122 -0.12 22.20 -41.64
N ILE A 123 -0.21 21.09 -40.92
CA ILE A 123 -0.65 21.03 -39.52
C ILE A 123 0.57 20.93 -38.62
N LYS A 124 0.69 21.86 -37.69
CA LYS A 124 1.81 21.98 -36.76
C LYS A 124 1.41 21.65 -35.33
N SER A 125 2.36 21.20 -34.55
CA SER A 125 2.15 21.01 -33.12
C SER A 125 1.90 22.36 -32.42
N SER A 126 0.87 22.43 -31.59
CA SER A 126 0.58 23.61 -30.76
C SER A 126 1.40 23.66 -29.47
N SER A 127 1.99 22.53 -29.05
CA SER A 127 2.82 22.41 -27.84
C SER A 127 4.06 21.56 -28.11
N SER A 128 5.04 21.64 -27.21
CA SER A 128 6.19 20.71 -27.19
C SER A 128 5.85 19.53 -26.28
N GLY A 129 6.20 18.30 -26.69
CA GLY A 129 5.90 17.12 -25.90
C GLY A 129 6.07 15.82 -26.69
N PHE A 130 5.55 14.74 -26.14
CA PHE A 130 5.57 13.43 -26.79
C PHE A 130 4.26 13.15 -27.53
N ILE A 131 4.34 12.54 -28.70
CA ILE A 131 3.16 12.00 -29.37
C ILE A 131 2.74 10.74 -28.62
N THR A 132 1.63 10.82 -27.89
CA THR A 132 1.11 9.70 -27.09
C THR A 132 0.07 8.88 -27.84
N GLN A 133 -0.55 9.48 -28.84
CA GLN A 133 -1.54 8.81 -29.69
C GLN A 133 -1.42 9.33 -31.12
N LEU A 134 -1.55 8.42 -32.08
CA LEU A 134 -1.58 8.70 -33.50
C LEU A 134 -2.77 7.97 -34.09
N ASP A 135 -3.80 8.73 -34.50
CA ASP A 135 -5.08 8.16 -34.93
C ASP A 135 -5.11 7.89 -36.45
N HIS A 136 -4.28 8.62 -37.22
CA HIS A 136 -4.23 8.54 -38.67
C HIS A 136 -2.83 8.41 -39.19
N GLN A 137 -2.71 7.76 -40.36
CA GLN A 137 -1.45 7.53 -41.08
C GLN A 137 -1.42 8.25 -42.43
N SER A 138 -0.24 8.30 -43.01
CA SER A 138 -0.07 8.86 -44.36
C SER A 138 -0.91 8.07 -45.37
N GLY A 139 -1.69 8.77 -46.19
CA GLY A 139 -2.61 8.21 -47.16
C GLY A 139 -4.09 8.16 -46.71
N ASP A 140 -4.35 8.35 -45.42
CA ASP A 140 -5.73 8.36 -44.89
C ASP A 140 -6.48 9.61 -45.42
N TYR A 141 -7.78 9.44 -45.61
CA TYR A 141 -8.69 10.53 -45.89
C TYR A 141 -9.33 11.04 -44.64
N VAL A 142 -9.14 12.32 -44.32
CA VAL A 142 -9.60 12.95 -43.06
C VAL A 142 -10.53 14.11 -43.32
N GLN A 143 -11.37 14.42 -42.35
CA GLN A 143 -12.29 15.54 -42.41
C GLN A 143 -11.79 16.72 -41.58
N ASP A 144 -12.29 17.91 -41.87
CA ASP A 144 -12.00 19.10 -41.06
C ASP A 144 -12.48 18.90 -39.62
N GLY A 145 -11.60 19.26 -38.65
CA GLY A 145 -11.85 19.08 -37.21
C GLY A 145 -11.53 17.67 -36.65
N GLU A 146 -11.21 16.69 -37.53
CA GLU A 146 -10.90 15.33 -37.10
C GLU A 146 -9.58 15.27 -36.32
N GLN A 147 -9.53 14.45 -35.25
CA GLN A 147 -8.34 14.30 -34.42
C GLN A 147 -7.31 13.39 -35.15
N LEU A 148 -6.09 13.88 -35.27
CA LEU A 148 -5.00 13.18 -35.96
C LEU A 148 -3.99 12.58 -35.00
N ALA A 149 -3.70 13.30 -33.91
CA ALA A 149 -2.73 12.89 -32.92
C ALA A 149 -2.98 13.62 -31.57
N ILE A 150 -2.39 13.07 -30.50
CA ILE A 150 -2.31 13.75 -29.19
C ILE A 150 -0.84 13.99 -28.87
N VAL A 151 -0.50 15.24 -28.55
CA VAL A 151 0.81 15.64 -28.05
C VAL A 151 0.68 15.98 -26.56
N THR A 152 1.42 15.27 -25.74
CA THR A 152 1.39 15.40 -24.29
C THR A 152 2.59 16.20 -23.81
N ASP A 153 2.36 17.32 -23.11
CA ASP A 153 3.43 18.18 -22.59
C ASP A 153 4.16 17.49 -21.43
N LYS A 154 5.45 17.22 -21.64
CA LYS A 154 6.30 16.57 -20.64
C LYS A 154 6.42 17.36 -19.32
N ASN A 155 6.31 18.69 -19.37
CA ASN A 155 6.44 19.55 -18.19
C ASN A 155 5.17 19.58 -17.32
N SER A 156 4.08 18.98 -17.82
CA SER A 156 2.82 18.86 -17.09
C SER A 156 2.70 17.55 -16.31
N PHE A 157 3.79 16.79 -16.19
CA PHE A 157 3.82 15.51 -15.49
C PHE A 157 3.59 15.70 -13.99
N VAL A 158 2.70 14.89 -13.44
CA VAL A 158 2.33 14.90 -12.01
C VAL A 158 1.92 13.50 -11.58
N PHE A 159 1.83 13.32 -10.26
CA PHE A 159 1.05 12.24 -9.67
C PHE A 159 -0.25 12.80 -9.11
N LEU A 160 -1.35 12.10 -9.37
CA LEU A 160 -2.67 12.39 -8.83
C LEU A 160 -2.93 11.43 -7.67
N LEU A 161 -3.08 11.98 -6.47
CA LEU A 161 -3.37 11.24 -5.25
C LEU A 161 -4.83 11.47 -4.85
N ASP A 162 -5.63 10.42 -4.87
CA ASP A 162 -7.01 10.46 -4.34
C ASP A 162 -6.95 10.10 -2.85
N MET A 163 -6.96 11.15 -2.02
CA MET A 163 -6.79 11.04 -0.58
C MET A 163 -8.14 11.07 0.14
N PRO A 164 -8.47 10.10 1.01
CA PRO A 164 -9.62 10.18 1.89
C PRO A 164 -9.61 11.46 2.72
N TYR A 165 -10.74 12.17 2.79
CA TYR A 165 -10.81 13.48 3.44
C TYR A 165 -10.47 13.44 4.93
N GLU A 166 -10.69 12.31 5.58
CA GLU A 166 -10.33 12.06 6.99
C GLU A 166 -8.81 12.18 7.25
N LEU A 167 -7.98 11.96 6.23
CA LEU A 167 -6.53 12.10 6.33
C LEU A 167 -6.03 13.52 6.16
N ARG A 168 -6.90 14.47 5.81
CA ARG A 168 -6.55 15.89 5.62
C ARG A 168 -5.76 16.48 6.79
N PRO A 169 -6.10 16.24 8.07
CA PRO A 169 -5.34 16.80 9.19
C PRO A 169 -3.85 16.44 9.18
N PHE A 170 -3.49 15.27 8.67
CA PHE A 170 -2.10 14.79 8.59
C PHE A 170 -1.33 15.39 7.41
N MET A 171 -2.02 16.06 6.48
CA MET A 171 -1.44 16.61 5.25
C MET A 171 -1.36 18.15 5.23
N VAL A 172 -2.14 18.85 6.06
CA VAL A 172 -2.28 20.32 6.01
C VAL A 172 -0.95 21.08 6.06
N ASN A 173 0.02 20.60 6.81
CA ASN A 173 1.32 21.24 6.99
C ASN A 173 2.45 20.57 6.20
N ARG A 174 2.14 19.54 5.41
CA ARG A 174 3.15 18.85 4.60
C ARG A 174 3.21 19.46 3.21
N LYS A 175 4.40 19.85 2.81
CA LYS A 175 4.68 20.37 1.47
C LYS A 175 5.30 19.32 0.56
N THR A 176 5.99 18.35 1.16
CA THR A 176 6.64 17.27 0.44
C THR A 176 6.09 15.92 0.88
N ILE A 177 6.15 14.96 -0.02
CA ILE A 177 5.69 13.61 0.20
C ILE A 177 6.57 12.64 -0.60
N GLU A 178 6.78 11.47 -0.05
CA GLU A 178 7.56 10.42 -0.68
C GLU A 178 6.65 9.50 -1.50
N LEU A 179 7.06 9.23 -2.74
CA LEU A 179 6.39 8.29 -3.63
C LEU A 179 7.36 7.14 -3.94
N THR A 180 6.89 5.92 -3.79
CA THR A 180 7.65 4.72 -4.15
C THR A 180 7.06 4.13 -5.42
N LEU A 181 7.87 4.05 -6.47
CA LEU A 181 7.50 3.43 -7.75
C LEU A 181 7.53 1.90 -7.64
N PRO A 182 6.88 1.18 -8.57
CA PRO A 182 6.85 -0.29 -8.57
C PRO A 182 8.22 -0.98 -8.69
N ASP A 183 9.21 -0.30 -9.27
CA ASP A 183 10.59 -0.76 -9.38
C ASP A 183 11.44 -0.50 -8.12
N GLY A 184 10.86 0.16 -7.11
CA GLY A 184 11.50 0.51 -5.85
C GLY A 184 12.18 1.88 -5.86
N GLU A 185 12.14 2.63 -6.97
CA GLU A 185 12.63 4.01 -6.99
C GLU A 185 11.79 4.89 -6.07
N ILE A 186 12.46 5.74 -5.30
CA ILE A 186 11.82 6.68 -4.38
C ILE A 186 11.94 8.08 -4.96
N LEU A 187 10.81 8.74 -5.14
CA LEU A 187 10.73 10.11 -5.61
C LEU A 187 10.22 11.04 -4.50
N GLU A 188 10.86 12.19 -4.37
CA GLU A 188 10.30 13.28 -3.55
C GLU A 188 9.34 14.10 -4.40
N GLY A 189 8.10 14.21 -3.95
CA GLY A 189 7.06 14.99 -4.58
C GLY A 189 6.69 16.22 -3.77
N HIS A 190 6.38 17.32 -4.46
CA HIS A 190 5.80 18.53 -3.86
C HIS A 190 4.29 18.53 -4.05
N ILE A 191 3.55 18.71 -2.96
CA ILE A 191 2.11 18.90 -3.00
C ILE A 191 1.84 20.31 -3.55
N ASP A 192 1.36 20.38 -4.80
CA ASP A 192 1.11 21.62 -5.50
C ASP A 192 -0.23 22.23 -5.05
N GLN A 193 -1.30 21.46 -5.24
CA GLN A 193 -2.64 21.89 -4.83
C GLN A 193 -3.57 20.69 -4.63
N ALA A 194 -4.63 20.91 -3.87
CA ALA A 194 -5.79 20.04 -3.81
C ALA A 194 -6.89 20.61 -4.71
N LEU A 195 -7.52 19.77 -5.51
CA LEU A 195 -8.66 20.22 -6.32
C LEU A 195 -9.85 20.51 -5.39
N PRO A 196 -10.58 21.61 -5.61
CA PRO A 196 -11.71 22.01 -4.75
C PRO A 196 -12.99 21.20 -5.03
N VAL A 197 -12.83 19.98 -5.51
CA VAL A 197 -13.92 19.05 -5.83
C VAL A 197 -13.61 17.71 -5.22
N MET A 198 -14.56 17.14 -4.51
CA MET A 198 -14.49 15.80 -3.96
C MET A 198 -15.22 14.80 -4.86
N ASP A 199 -14.69 13.60 -4.93
CA ASP A 199 -15.44 12.47 -5.45
C ASP A 199 -16.51 12.07 -4.42
N SER A 200 -17.79 12.15 -4.84
CA SER A 200 -18.91 11.92 -3.93
C SER A 200 -19.09 10.44 -3.54
N ALA A 201 -18.62 9.53 -4.38
CA ALA A 201 -18.75 8.09 -4.13
C ALA A 201 -17.67 7.58 -3.16
N THR A 202 -16.43 8.04 -3.35
CA THR A 202 -15.29 7.58 -2.55
C THR A 202 -14.93 8.51 -1.40
N GLN A 203 -15.54 9.71 -1.33
CA GLN A 203 -15.23 10.76 -0.35
C GLN A 203 -13.73 11.12 -0.33
N THR A 204 -13.10 11.12 -1.52
CA THR A 204 -11.69 11.46 -1.67
C THR A 204 -11.50 12.85 -2.25
N LEU A 205 -10.43 13.50 -1.81
CA LEU A 205 -9.92 14.76 -2.31
C LEU A 205 -8.73 14.50 -3.22
N ARG A 206 -8.79 14.94 -4.48
CA ARG A 206 -7.68 14.77 -5.41
C ARG A 206 -6.62 15.83 -5.18
N MET A 207 -5.41 15.36 -4.94
CA MET A 207 -4.22 16.20 -4.77
C MET A 207 -3.28 16.02 -5.95
N ILE A 208 -2.67 17.13 -6.38
CA ILE A 208 -1.67 17.16 -7.45
C ILE A 208 -0.30 17.20 -6.78
N ILE A 209 0.52 16.20 -7.09
CA ILE A 209 1.89 16.07 -6.60
C ILE A 209 2.85 16.24 -7.77
N ARG A 210 3.67 17.29 -7.74
CA ARG A 210 4.72 17.51 -8.72
C ARG A 210 5.99 16.76 -8.32
N VAL A 211 6.57 16.09 -9.28
CA VAL A 211 7.86 15.41 -9.16
C VAL A 211 8.80 15.85 -10.26
N SER A 212 10.10 15.69 -10.03
CA SER A 212 11.13 15.96 -11.04
C SER A 212 11.95 14.69 -11.25
N PRO A 213 11.42 13.69 -11.96
CA PRO A 213 12.12 12.44 -12.19
C PRO A 213 13.30 12.63 -13.13
N GLY A 214 14.36 11.85 -12.97
CA GLY A 214 15.53 11.85 -13.83
C GLY A 214 15.29 11.20 -15.21
N HIS A 215 14.18 10.50 -15.39
CA HIS A 215 13.79 9.77 -16.60
C HIS A 215 12.30 9.94 -16.91
N VAL A 216 11.86 9.45 -18.06
CA VAL A 216 10.45 9.52 -18.46
C VAL A 216 9.68 8.42 -17.73
N ILE A 217 8.68 8.81 -16.95
CA ILE A 217 7.75 7.90 -16.30
C ILE A 217 6.51 7.77 -17.19
N PRO A 218 6.03 6.54 -17.46
CA PRO A 218 4.80 6.32 -18.22
C PRO A 218 3.57 6.93 -17.53
N GLU A 219 2.58 7.35 -18.31
CA GLU A 219 1.26 7.71 -17.81
C GLU A 219 0.53 6.47 -17.25
N ASN A 220 -0.32 6.67 -16.24
CA ASN A 220 -1.07 5.62 -15.56
C ASN A 220 -0.22 4.63 -14.72
N LEU A 221 1.02 4.97 -14.41
CA LEU A 221 1.82 4.22 -13.44
C LEU A 221 1.29 4.49 -12.02
N ILE A 222 1.15 3.43 -11.23
CA ILE A 222 0.73 3.55 -9.83
C ILE A 222 1.97 3.60 -8.95
N ALA A 223 2.11 4.69 -8.19
CA ALA A 223 3.10 4.84 -7.13
C ALA A 223 2.43 4.72 -5.76
N LYS A 224 3.17 4.21 -4.78
CA LYS A 224 2.75 4.21 -3.37
C LYS A 224 3.17 5.49 -2.70
N VAL A 225 2.27 6.07 -1.94
CA VAL A 225 2.48 7.30 -1.17
C VAL A 225 2.24 6.99 0.30
N ARG A 226 3.20 7.34 1.17
CA ARG A 226 3.08 7.16 2.60
C ARG A 226 2.61 8.44 3.29
N VAL A 227 1.43 8.38 3.88
CA VAL A 227 0.88 9.44 4.72
C VAL A 227 1.13 9.09 6.17
N VAL A 228 2.08 9.76 6.79
CA VAL A 228 2.45 9.54 8.20
C VAL A 228 1.37 10.16 9.10
N LYS A 229 0.76 9.35 9.95
CA LYS A 229 -0.23 9.75 10.96
C LYS A 229 0.42 10.14 12.27
N ASN A 230 1.30 9.29 12.77
CA ASN A 230 2.02 9.49 14.02
C ASN A 230 3.49 9.07 13.84
N GLU A 231 4.38 9.80 14.47
CA GLU A 231 5.80 9.47 14.50
C GLU A 231 6.36 9.73 15.90
N ARG A 232 7.18 8.80 16.41
CA ARG A 232 7.92 8.94 17.64
C ARG A 232 9.38 8.51 17.43
N THR A 233 10.28 9.43 17.62
CA THR A 233 11.72 9.22 17.36
C THR A 233 12.42 8.40 18.43
N ALA A 234 11.87 8.35 19.65
CA ALA A 234 12.44 7.63 20.80
C ALA A 234 11.43 6.65 21.41
N ALA A 235 10.77 5.86 20.55
CA ALA A 235 9.83 4.87 20.99
C ALA A 235 10.52 3.65 21.59
N ILE A 236 9.98 3.14 22.69
CA ILE A 236 10.33 1.84 23.27
C ILE A 236 9.40 0.81 22.61
N SER A 237 9.95 -0.18 21.94
CA SER A 237 9.13 -1.15 21.21
C SER A 237 9.53 -2.60 21.47
N LEU A 238 8.52 -3.47 21.39
CA LEU A 238 8.64 -4.91 21.47
C LEU A 238 8.05 -5.57 20.22
N PRO A 239 8.53 -6.77 19.85
CA PRO A 239 7.85 -7.59 18.83
C PRO A 239 6.40 -7.83 19.24
N LYS A 240 5.50 -7.86 18.28
CA LYS A 240 4.07 -8.10 18.49
C LYS A 240 3.80 -9.41 19.26
N ALA A 241 4.61 -10.44 19.01
CA ALA A 241 4.52 -11.74 19.69
C ALA A 241 4.83 -11.68 21.20
N ALA A 242 5.48 -10.62 21.68
CA ALA A 242 5.77 -10.45 23.11
C ALA A 242 4.57 -9.89 23.89
N ILE A 243 3.56 -9.31 23.21
CA ILE A 243 2.44 -8.63 23.85
C ILE A 243 1.26 -9.57 23.86
N LEU A 244 0.80 -9.85 25.06
CA LEU A 244 -0.36 -10.70 25.35
C LEU A 244 -1.58 -9.84 25.66
N THR A 245 -2.75 -10.41 25.44
CA THR A 245 -4.02 -9.74 25.70
C THR A 245 -5.06 -10.71 26.25
N ASP A 246 -6.03 -10.17 26.95
CA ASP A 246 -7.23 -10.90 27.38
C ASP A 246 -8.14 -11.21 26.17
N GLU A 247 -9.17 -12.02 26.37
CA GLU A 247 -10.13 -12.41 25.34
C GLU A 247 -10.88 -11.21 24.74
N THR A 248 -11.06 -10.16 25.52
CA THR A 248 -11.76 -8.93 25.10
C THR A 248 -10.84 -7.90 24.46
N GLN A 249 -9.52 -8.14 24.46
CA GLN A 249 -8.48 -7.22 23.94
C GLN A 249 -8.48 -5.84 24.60
N THR A 250 -8.88 -5.79 25.87
CA THR A 250 -8.93 -4.55 26.66
C THR A 250 -7.71 -4.38 27.56
N GLU A 251 -7.12 -5.51 27.99
CA GLU A 251 -5.92 -5.51 28.81
C GLU A 251 -4.74 -6.12 28.04
N PHE A 252 -3.59 -5.46 28.14
CA PHE A 252 -2.35 -5.90 27.50
C PHE A 252 -1.27 -6.05 28.54
N TRP A 253 -0.46 -7.10 28.40
CA TRP A 253 0.69 -7.36 29.29
C TRP A 253 1.82 -8.04 28.53
N VAL A 254 2.97 -8.07 29.16
CA VAL A 254 4.14 -8.82 28.74
C VAL A 254 4.61 -9.69 29.89
N MET A 255 5.30 -10.78 29.58
CA MET A 255 6.01 -11.57 30.58
C MET A 255 7.47 -11.15 30.63
N LYS A 256 7.87 -10.49 31.72
CA LYS A 256 9.21 -9.95 31.93
C LYS A 256 10.01 -10.89 32.85
N MET A 257 11.23 -11.23 32.46
CA MET A 257 12.15 -11.96 33.32
C MET A 257 12.62 -11.08 34.48
N THR A 258 12.49 -11.59 35.68
CA THR A 258 13.05 -10.98 36.91
C THR A 258 14.42 -11.52 37.22
N ASP A 259 14.66 -12.79 36.93
CA ASP A 259 15.91 -13.50 37.07
C ASP A 259 16.14 -14.49 35.89
N SER A 260 16.93 -15.53 36.04
CA SER A 260 17.23 -16.50 34.98
C SER A 260 16.12 -17.50 34.71
N THR A 261 15.21 -17.68 35.64
CA THR A 261 14.20 -18.77 35.64
C THR A 261 12.80 -18.29 35.93
N THR A 262 12.61 -17.04 36.35
CA THR A 262 11.32 -16.50 36.77
C THR A 262 10.87 -15.38 35.85
N ALA A 263 9.66 -15.48 35.30
CA ALA A 263 8.98 -14.45 34.55
C ALA A 263 7.76 -13.93 35.30
N VAL A 264 7.51 -12.63 35.25
CA VAL A 264 6.37 -11.98 35.85
C VAL A 264 5.53 -11.21 34.83
N LYS A 265 4.24 -11.23 35.02
CA LYS A 265 3.26 -10.46 34.23
C LYS A 265 3.39 -8.98 34.54
N VAL A 266 3.62 -8.17 33.52
CA VAL A 266 3.71 -6.73 33.61
C VAL A 266 2.66 -6.11 32.71
N PRO A 267 1.62 -5.45 33.25
CA PRO A 267 0.64 -4.74 32.44
C PRO A 267 1.30 -3.62 31.64
N VAL A 268 0.89 -3.48 30.37
CA VAL A 268 1.46 -2.48 29.46
C VAL A 268 0.38 -1.66 28.76
N ARG A 269 0.75 -0.43 28.38
CA ARG A 269 -0.06 0.40 27.48
C ARG A 269 0.62 0.48 26.14
N LYS A 270 -0.10 0.09 25.09
CA LYS A 270 0.35 0.17 23.71
C LYS A 270 0.33 1.61 23.22
N GLY A 271 1.26 1.93 22.33
CA GLY A 271 1.29 3.15 21.53
C GLY A 271 1.16 2.83 20.04
N ILE A 272 2.10 3.34 19.23
CA ILE A 272 2.16 3.10 17.80
C ILE A 272 2.38 1.61 17.52
N GLU A 273 1.59 1.07 16.61
CA GLU A 273 1.79 -0.26 16.03
C GLU A 273 2.28 -0.10 14.60
N ALA A 274 3.49 -0.57 14.31
CA ALA A 274 4.10 -0.45 12.99
C ALA A 274 4.89 -1.71 12.66
N ASN A 275 4.68 -2.24 11.46
CA ASN A 275 5.28 -3.50 11.00
C ASN A 275 4.95 -4.64 11.98
N ASP A 276 5.99 -5.31 12.50
CA ASP A 276 5.87 -6.42 13.47
C ASP A 276 6.21 -5.97 14.89
N ARG A 277 6.14 -4.66 15.18
CA ARG A 277 6.47 -4.11 16.50
C ARG A 277 5.37 -3.21 17.03
N ILE A 278 5.27 -3.15 18.37
CA ILE A 278 4.34 -2.29 19.09
C ILE A 278 5.12 -1.44 20.07
N GLU A 279 4.85 -0.15 20.07
CA GLU A 279 5.36 0.79 21.06
C GLU A 279 4.74 0.51 22.42
N ILE A 280 5.56 0.56 23.48
CA ILE A 280 5.09 0.52 24.86
C ILE A 280 5.25 1.91 25.47
N THR A 281 4.12 2.51 25.78
CA THR A 281 4.08 3.87 26.38
C THR A 281 4.18 3.85 27.88
N SER A 282 3.85 2.72 28.54
CA SER A 282 3.92 2.52 29.98
C SER A 282 3.89 1.02 30.28
N PRO A 283 4.66 0.54 31.29
CA PRO A 283 5.73 1.25 32.00
C PRO A 283 6.98 1.46 31.15
N SER A 284 7.98 2.16 31.67
CA SER A 284 9.29 2.25 31.02
C SER A 284 10.05 0.94 31.17
N PHE A 285 10.66 0.49 30.10
CA PHE A 285 11.55 -0.67 30.06
C PHE A 285 13.00 -0.22 29.81
N SER A 286 13.94 -0.96 30.38
CA SER A 286 15.37 -0.82 30.10
C SER A 286 15.77 -1.73 28.91
N GLU A 287 16.81 -1.35 28.20
CA GLU A 287 17.40 -2.20 27.14
C GLU A 287 17.88 -3.57 27.64
N LYS A 288 18.12 -3.70 28.95
CA LYS A 288 18.53 -4.94 29.60
C LYS A 288 17.38 -5.85 29.97
N ASP A 289 16.15 -5.32 29.94
CA ASP A 289 14.97 -6.12 30.28
C ASP A 289 14.75 -7.20 29.22
N ARG A 290 14.59 -8.42 29.68
CA ARG A 290 14.30 -9.59 28.83
C ARG A 290 12.80 -9.89 28.91
N ILE A 291 12.17 -9.95 27.76
CA ILE A 291 10.73 -10.16 27.62
C ILE A 291 10.51 -11.45 26.83
N LEU A 292 9.57 -12.26 27.23
CA LEU A 292 9.21 -13.51 26.55
C LEU A 292 8.53 -13.21 25.20
N ILE A 293 8.92 -13.97 24.16
CA ILE A 293 8.28 -13.86 22.82
C ILE A 293 7.64 -15.19 22.37
N SER A 294 8.01 -16.31 22.98
CA SER A 294 7.35 -17.60 22.76
C SER A 294 7.23 -18.36 24.09
N GLY A 295 6.27 -19.30 24.17
CA GLY A 295 5.95 -19.99 25.43
C GLY A 295 5.35 -19.07 26.49
N ASN A 296 4.99 -17.87 26.13
CA ASN A 296 4.49 -16.82 27.03
C ASN A 296 2.96 -16.87 27.25
N TYR A 297 2.24 -17.63 26.43
CA TYR A 297 0.78 -17.74 26.52
C TYR A 297 0.36 -18.74 27.62
N GLY A 298 -0.67 -18.39 28.39
CA GLY A 298 -1.24 -19.26 29.41
C GLY A 298 -0.41 -19.41 30.70
N LEU A 299 0.66 -18.62 30.86
CA LEU A 299 1.46 -18.59 32.08
C LEU A 299 0.71 -17.87 33.21
N ALA A 300 0.94 -18.30 34.45
CA ALA A 300 0.48 -17.58 35.64
C ALA A 300 1.17 -16.22 35.73
N ASP A 301 0.65 -15.34 36.63
CA ASP A 301 1.21 -13.99 36.84
C ASP A 301 2.69 -14.01 37.27
N THR A 302 3.12 -15.12 37.90
CA THR A 302 4.54 -15.47 38.13
C THR A 302 4.72 -16.92 37.71
N ALA A 303 5.67 -17.17 36.79
CA ALA A 303 5.90 -18.47 36.22
C ALA A 303 7.37 -18.84 36.22
N HIS A 304 7.67 -20.14 36.47
CA HIS A 304 9.00 -20.69 36.29
C HIS A 304 9.18 -21.16 34.84
N VAL A 305 10.25 -20.69 34.23
CA VAL A 305 10.51 -20.90 32.80
C VAL A 305 11.98 -21.28 32.55
N VAL A 306 12.26 -21.95 31.43
CA VAL A 306 13.60 -22.22 30.95
C VAL A 306 13.82 -21.55 29.60
N ILE A 307 14.88 -20.76 29.50
CA ILE A 307 15.20 -20.06 28.24
C ILE A 307 15.85 -21.07 27.29
N GLU A 308 15.21 -21.29 26.14
CA GLU A 308 15.80 -22.01 25.03
C GLU A 308 16.58 -21.06 24.13
N ASN A 309 17.89 -21.32 23.99
CA ASN A 309 18.69 -20.63 22.98
C ASN A 309 18.44 -21.30 21.63
N LYS A 310 17.82 -20.58 20.72
CA LYS A 310 17.64 -20.99 19.32
C LYS A 310 18.81 -20.57 18.48
#